data_262b4e73a5a11ae291942082c02f4a22
#
_entry.id   262b4e73a5a11ae291942082c02f4a22
#
_cell.length_a   1.000
_cell.length_b   1.000
_cell.length_c   1.000
_cell.angle_alpha   90.00
_cell.angle_beta   90.00
_cell.angle_gamma   90.00
#
_symmetry.space_group_name_H-M   'P 1'
#
loop_
_entity.id
_entity.type
_entity.pdbx_description
1 polymer ?
#
loop_
_entity_poly.entity_id
_entity_poly.type
_entity_poly.pdbx_seq_one_letter_code
_entity_poly.pdbx_strand_id
1 'polypeptide(L)'
;LGKIIEGMANIPCFLQIQSIILFSHSNFGAMKKIAVVGAGQMGNGIAHVFAQTGYPVNLIDVKQEALDKALATISKNLDRQIAKGSLTEETKTATLANISLCTDMASACADRDLIVEAATENIDLKLKIFGQLDSFAPAHCILATNTSSISITQIAAATQRPQLVIGMHFMNPVPVMKLVEVIRGYSTTDEVSHQVTELSKAIGKIPVTVNDYPGFVANKILMPMINEAICTLYEGTAGVEEIDTIMKLGMAHPMGPLRLADFIGLDTCLSILRVLHDGFGNPKYAPCPLLVNMVMAGKLGDKKGEGFYNYADPKNPVVAAAFQRK
;
A
#
# COMPACT_ATOMS: atom_id res chain seq x y z
N LEU A 1 -24.49 57.38 -14.60
CA LEU A 1 -23.76 56.08 -14.52
C LEU A 1 -22.49 56.01 -15.35
N GLY A 2 -22.11 57.09 -16.06
CA GLY A 2 -20.97 57.13 -16.97
C GLY A 2 -19.72 57.87 -16.47
N LYS A 3 -19.58 58.20 -15.21
CA LYS A 3 -18.46 58.98 -14.65
C LYS A 3 -17.81 58.42 -13.38
N ILE A 4 -18.03 57.13 -13.04
CA ILE A 4 -17.44 56.47 -11.86
C ILE A 4 -16.39 55.41 -12.24
N ILE A 5 -16.15 55.15 -13.52
CA ILE A 5 -15.22 54.05 -13.96
C ILE A 5 -13.83 54.59 -14.37
N GLU A 6 -13.55 55.88 -14.39
CA GLU A 6 -12.25 56.43 -14.77
C GLU A 6 -11.26 56.67 -13.60
N GLY A 7 -11.57 56.23 -12.38
CA GLY A 7 -10.71 56.48 -11.21
C GLY A 7 -9.98 55.27 -10.59
N MET A 8 -10.02 54.06 -11.20
CA MET A 8 -9.40 52.87 -10.62
C MET A 8 -8.31 52.20 -11.47
N ALA A 9 -7.60 52.96 -12.27
CA ALA A 9 -6.46 52.48 -13.04
C ALA A 9 -5.14 52.91 -12.41
N ASN A 10 -4.86 52.52 -11.15
CA ASN A 10 -3.50 52.51 -10.59
C ASN A 10 -3.52 51.87 -9.19
N ILE A 11 -3.60 50.53 -9.16
CA ILE A 11 -3.27 49.77 -7.96
C ILE A 11 -2.23 48.71 -8.38
N PRO A 12 -0.98 48.78 -7.91
CA PRO A 12 0.04 47.76 -8.19
C PRO A 12 -0.16 46.53 -7.31
N CYS A 13 -1.40 46.12 -7.04
CA CYS A 13 -1.71 44.97 -6.18
C CYS A 13 -1.72 43.62 -6.93
N PHE A 14 -1.83 43.64 -8.26
CA PHE A 14 -1.83 42.38 -9.06
C PHE A 14 -0.43 41.75 -9.22
N LEU A 15 0.63 42.55 -9.18
CA LEU A 15 2.02 42.05 -9.27
C LEU A 15 2.56 41.55 -7.93
N GLN A 16 2.03 41.99 -6.80
CA GLN A 16 2.37 41.45 -5.47
C GLN A 16 1.69 40.12 -5.17
N ILE A 17 0.49 39.87 -5.69
CA ILE A 17 -0.20 38.58 -5.52
C ILE A 17 0.43 37.50 -6.40
N GLN A 18 0.88 37.84 -7.61
CA GLN A 18 1.65 36.88 -8.44
C GLN A 18 3.03 36.58 -7.87
N SER A 19 3.73 37.53 -7.23
CA SER A 19 4.99 37.24 -6.55
C SER A 19 4.82 36.44 -5.26
N ILE A 20 3.74 36.58 -4.53
CA ILE A 20 3.43 35.79 -3.32
C ILE A 20 3.04 34.35 -3.72
N ILE A 21 2.32 34.15 -4.82
CA ILE A 21 2.00 32.82 -5.35
C ILE A 21 3.23 32.15 -5.96
N LEU A 22 4.15 32.87 -6.55
CA LEU A 22 5.43 32.35 -7.08
C LEU A 22 6.47 32.06 -5.98
N PHE A 23 6.40 32.72 -4.81
CA PHE A 23 7.32 32.46 -3.69
C PHE A 23 6.94 31.26 -2.82
N SER A 24 5.71 30.73 -2.91
CA SER A 24 5.29 29.52 -2.18
C SER A 24 5.60 28.19 -2.91
N HIS A 25 6.10 28.24 -4.15
CA HIS A 25 6.36 27.03 -4.96
C HIS A 25 7.83 26.60 -5.04
N SER A 26 8.75 27.19 -4.27
CA SER A 26 10.17 27.02 -4.57
C SER A 26 11.11 26.53 -3.47
N ASN A 27 10.63 25.92 -2.38
CA ASN A 27 11.56 25.49 -1.33
C ASN A 27 11.44 24.02 -0.85
N PHE A 28 10.64 23.18 -1.49
CA PHE A 28 10.78 21.73 -1.30
C PHE A 28 11.40 21.14 -2.56
N GLY A 29 12.71 20.84 -2.49
CA GLY A 29 13.45 20.17 -3.56
C GLY A 29 12.76 18.86 -3.94
N ALA A 30 12.80 18.47 -5.21
CA ALA A 30 12.29 17.17 -5.66
C ALA A 30 12.89 16.06 -4.79
N MET A 31 12.04 15.19 -4.22
CA MET A 31 12.51 14.03 -3.46
C MET A 31 13.43 13.20 -4.33
N LYS A 32 14.66 12.96 -3.87
CA LYS A 32 15.71 12.28 -4.65
C LYS A 32 16.23 11.02 -3.98
N LYS A 33 16.20 10.96 -2.65
CA LYS A 33 16.79 9.89 -1.86
C LYS A 33 15.74 9.18 -1.04
N ILE A 34 15.56 7.91 -1.30
CA ILE A 34 14.49 7.09 -0.71
C ILE A 34 15.09 6.07 0.27
N ALA A 35 14.39 5.79 1.35
CA ALA A 35 14.62 4.58 2.13
C ALA A 35 13.34 3.76 2.22
N VAL A 36 13.51 2.44 2.32
CA VAL A 36 12.41 1.48 2.53
C VAL A 36 12.75 0.63 3.74
N VAL A 37 11.92 0.65 4.77
CA VAL A 37 12.10 -0.11 6.01
C VAL A 37 11.25 -1.37 5.98
N GLY A 38 11.92 -2.52 6.07
CA GLY A 38 11.34 -3.86 5.89
C GLY A 38 11.65 -4.43 4.51
N ALA A 39 12.38 -5.55 4.46
CA ALA A 39 12.78 -6.25 3.23
C ALA A 39 11.83 -7.41 2.87
N GLY A 40 10.62 -7.43 3.44
CA GLY A 40 9.55 -8.39 3.13
C GLY A 40 9.01 -8.25 1.71
N GLN A 41 7.90 -8.94 1.45
CA GLN A 41 7.24 -8.97 0.13
C GLN A 41 6.91 -7.57 -0.41
N MET A 42 6.36 -6.68 0.44
CA MET A 42 6.01 -5.33 0.02
C MET A 42 7.24 -4.45 -0.10
N GLY A 43 8.14 -4.46 0.90
CA GLY A 43 9.33 -3.62 0.90
C GLY A 43 10.28 -3.89 -0.25
N ASN A 44 10.53 -5.17 -0.62
CA ASN A 44 11.33 -5.46 -1.81
C ASN A 44 10.68 -4.93 -3.09
N GLY A 45 9.35 -5.03 -3.21
CA GLY A 45 8.62 -4.52 -4.36
C GLY A 45 8.62 -3.00 -4.44
N ILE A 46 8.53 -2.31 -3.30
CA ILE A 46 8.59 -0.84 -3.20
C ILE A 46 10.02 -0.36 -3.57
N ALA A 47 11.05 -0.96 -2.98
CA ALA A 47 12.45 -0.67 -3.33
C ALA A 47 12.73 -0.91 -4.82
N HIS A 48 12.20 -2.00 -5.39
CA HIS A 48 12.31 -2.32 -6.82
C HIS A 48 11.79 -1.17 -7.70
N VAL A 49 10.55 -0.72 -7.49
CA VAL A 49 9.95 0.29 -8.38
C VAL A 49 10.63 1.64 -8.27
N PHE A 50 11.06 2.06 -7.08
CA PHE A 50 11.86 3.27 -6.92
C PHE A 50 13.22 3.15 -7.61
N ALA A 51 13.96 2.06 -7.39
CA ALA A 51 15.27 1.85 -7.97
C ALA A 51 15.22 1.74 -9.51
N GLN A 52 14.20 1.08 -10.06
CA GLN A 52 13.99 0.92 -11.50
C GLN A 52 13.70 2.25 -12.19
N THR A 53 13.14 3.21 -11.48
CA THR A 53 12.89 4.57 -11.99
C THR A 53 14.02 5.55 -11.70
N GLY A 54 15.19 5.05 -11.25
CA GLY A 54 16.42 5.83 -11.11
C GLY A 54 16.64 6.46 -9.74
N TYR A 55 15.78 6.19 -8.75
CA TYR A 55 15.99 6.68 -7.38
C TYR A 55 17.01 5.83 -6.63
N PRO A 56 18.02 6.42 -5.95
CA PRO A 56 18.84 5.71 -4.99
C PRO A 56 18.03 5.32 -3.77
N VAL A 57 18.03 4.02 -3.43
CA VAL A 57 17.20 3.43 -2.39
C VAL A 57 18.07 2.73 -1.35
N ASN A 58 17.90 3.09 -0.08
CA ASN A 58 18.36 2.27 1.02
C ASN A 58 17.24 1.29 1.42
N LEU A 59 17.46 0.00 1.20
CA LEU A 59 16.58 -1.06 1.69
C LEU A 59 17.09 -1.51 3.06
N ILE A 60 16.23 -1.36 4.08
CA ILE A 60 16.60 -1.52 5.48
C ILE A 60 15.85 -2.71 6.08
N ASP A 61 16.56 -3.63 6.72
CA ASP A 61 15.97 -4.69 7.55
C ASP A 61 16.96 -5.07 8.65
N VAL A 62 16.46 -5.55 9.78
CA VAL A 62 17.29 -6.01 10.90
C VAL A 62 18.08 -7.30 10.60
N LYS A 63 17.66 -8.04 9.56
CA LYS A 63 18.25 -9.32 9.15
C LYS A 63 18.91 -9.21 7.79
N GLN A 64 20.21 -9.45 7.71
CA GLN A 64 20.95 -9.46 6.44
C GLN A 64 20.35 -10.49 5.45
N GLU A 65 19.93 -11.66 5.92
CA GLU A 65 19.34 -12.70 5.08
C GLU A 65 18.04 -12.25 4.41
N ALA A 66 17.25 -11.38 5.08
CA ALA A 66 16.05 -10.80 4.50
C ALA A 66 16.38 -9.82 3.37
N LEU A 67 17.43 -9.02 3.55
CA LEU A 67 17.95 -8.10 2.54
C LEU A 67 18.47 -8.84 1.31
N ASP A 68 19.29 -9.87 1.52
CA ASP A 68 19.85 -10.70 0.43
C ASP A 68 18.74 -11.39 -0.36
N LYS A 69 17.74 -11.96 0.32
CA LYS A 69 16.56 -12.57 -0.30
C LYS A 69 15.72 -11.54 -1.07
N ALA A 70 15.59 -10.33 -0.56
CA ALA A 70 14.88 -9.25 -1.22
C ALA A 70 15.58 -8.86 -2.54
N LEU A 71 16.90 -8.65 -2.50
CA LEU A 71 17.69 -8.32 -3.68
C LEU A 71 17.63 -9.43 -4.75
N ALA A 72 17.74 -10.70 -4.32
CA ALA A 72 17.59 -11.86 -5.22
C ALA A 72 16.19 -11.89 -5.86
N THR A 73 15.15 -11.57 -5.09
CA THR A 73 13.76 -11.49 -5.60
C THR A 73 13.60 -10.37 -6.62
N ILE A 74 14.18 -9.21 -6.36
CA ILE A 74 14.18 -8.06 -7.29
C ILE A 74 14.90 -8.46 -8.58
N SER A 75 16.10 -9.03 -8.50
CA SER A 75 16.86 -9.51 -9.67
C SER A 75 16.04 -10.47 -10.50
N LYS A 76 15.43 -11.50 -9.88
CA LYS A 76 14.56 -12.48 -10.57
C LYS A 76 13.34 -11.84 -11.24
N ASN A 77 12.76 -10.78 -10.64
CA ASN A 77 11.65 -10.07 -11.25
C ASN A 77 12.09 -9.24 -12.45
N LEU A 78 13.28 -8.65 -12.40
CA LEU A 78 13.90 -7.95 -13.54
C LEU A 78 14.21 -8.93 -14.68
N ASP A 79 14.73 -10.14 -14.39
CA ASP A 79 14.93 -11.21 -15.39
C ASP A 79 13.64 -11.56 -16.12
N ARG A 80 12.52 -11.64 -15.38
CA ARG A 80 11.21 -11.91 -15.99
C ARG A 80 10.74 -10.78 -16.89
N GLN A 81 11.08 -9.52 -16.56
CA GLN A 81 10.76 -8.36 -17.40
C GLN A 81 11.62 -8.36 -18.67
N ILE A 82 12.89 -8.73 -18.58
CA ILE A 82 13.78 -8.89 -19.74
C ILE A 82 13.27 -10.01 -20.66
N ALA A 83 12.93 -11.17 -20.07
CA ALA A 83 12.38 -12.29 -20.84
C ALA A 83 11.07 -11.97 -21.59
N LYS A 84 10.32 -10.97 -21.11
CA LYS A 84 9.11 -10.43 -21.76
C LYS A 84 9.39 -9.28 -22.73
N GLY A 85 10.64 -8.89 -22.90
CA GLY A 85 11.04 -7.78 -23.76
C GLY A 85 10.65 -6.38 -23.27
N SER A 86 10.29 -6.25 -21.98
CA SER A 86 9.88 -4.97 -21.38
C SER A 86 11.00 -4.24 -20.65
N LEU A 87 12.20 -4.84 -20.56
CA LEU A 87 13.37 -4.29 -19.89
C LEU A 87 14.65 -4.74 -20.61
N THR A 88 15.74 -3.97 -20.50
CA THR A 88 17.08 -4.34 -21.00
C THR A 88 18.01 -4.76 -19.85
N GLU A 89 19.12 -5.45 -20.16
CA GLU A 89 20.15 -5.83 -19.18
C GLU A 89 20.82 -4.60 -18.54
N GLU A 90 21.02 -3.53 -19.32
CA GLU A 90 21.58 -2.27 -18.83
C GLU A 90 20.65 -1.66 -17.76
N THR A 91 19.33 -1.66 -18.00
CA THR A 91 18.35 -1.15 -17.02
C THR A 91 18.33 -2.02 -15.77
N LYS A 92 18.44 -3.35 -15.89
CA LYS A 92 18.56 -4.24 -14.73
C LYS A 92 19.80 -3.90 -13.90
N THR A 93 20.96 -3.77 -14.56
CA THR A 93 22.22 -3.44 -13.90
C THR A 93 22.12 -2.11 -13.16
N ALA A 94 21.59 -1.07 -13.82
CA ALA A 94 21.36 0.25 -13.21
C ALA A 94 20.38 0.18 -12.03
N THR A 95 19.31 -0.59 -12.15
CA THR A 95 18.31 -0.78 -11.07
C THR A 95 18.95 -1.39 -9.84
N LEU A 96 19.73 -2.46 -10.00
CA LEU A 96 20.39 -3.12 -8.87
C LEU A 96 21.46 -2.23 -8.23
N ALA A 97 22.18 -1.42 -9.03
CA ALA A 97 23.16 -0.45 -8.54
C ALA A 97 22.52 0.69 -7.73
N ASN A 98 21.24 0.98 -7.93
CA ASN A 98 20.49 1.98 -7.15
C ASN A 98 20.04 1.47 -5.77
N ILE A 99 20.25 0.20 -5.42
CA ILE A 99 19.80 -0.37 -4.14
C ILE A 99 21.01 -0.62 -3.22
N SER A 100 20.99 0.03 -2.06
CA SER A 100 21.92 -0.23 -0.97
C SER A 100 21.22 -1.03 0.14
N LEU A 101 21.83 -2.13 0.57
CA LEU A 101 21.32 -2.98 1.65
C LEU A 101 21.87 -2.48 2.99
N CYS A 102 21.02 -2.21 3.96
CA CYS A 102 21.40 -1.59 5.23
C CYS A 102 20.76 -2.32 6.41
N THR A 103 21.56 -2.72 7.40
CA THR A 103 21.07 -3.26 8.68
C THR A 103 20.98 -2.23 9.79
N ASP A 104 21.69 -1.10 9.65
CA ASP A 104 21.61 0.03 10.56
C ASP A 104 20.64 1.11 10.04
N MET A 105 19.52 1.24 10.72
CA MET A 105 18.46 2.17 10.33
C MET A 105 18.88 3.64 10.56
N ALA A 106 19.67 3.92 11.59
CA ALA A 106 20.06 5.30 11.92
C ALA A 106 20.87 5.94 10.79
N SER A 107 21.94 5.28 10.37
CA SER A 107 22.80 5.78 9.29
C SER A 107 22.07 5.75 7.93
N ALA A 108 21.24 4.73 7.70
CA ALA A 108 20.54 4.58 6.43
C ALA A 108 19.43 5.64 6.21
N CYS A 109 18.89 6.24 7.27
CA CYS A 109 17.83 7.26 7.22
C CYS A 109 18.35 8.69 7.30
N ALA A 110 19.62 8.93 7.68
CA ALA A 110 20.16 10.22 8.07
C ALA A 110 20.15 11.32 6.98
N ASP A 111 20.00 10.96 5.71
CA ASP A 111 20.03 11.89 4.57
C ASP A 111 18.91 11.60 3.54
N ARG A 112 17.77 11.05 3.99
CA ARG A 112 16.65 10.68 3.10
C ARG A 112 15.62 11.80 3.00
N ASP A 113 14.96 11.89 1.81
CA ASP A 113 13.86 12.81 1.56
C ASP A 113 12.51 12.15 1.86
N LEU A 114 12.43 10.83 1.62
CA LEU A 114 11.27 10.00 1.91
C LEU A 114 11.70 8.66 2.49
N ILE A 115 11.02 8.22 3.52
CA ILE A 115 11.16 6.88 4.10
C ILE A 115 9.80 6.20 4.02
N VAL A 116 9.74 5.02 3.37
CA VAL A 116 8.53 4.19 3.28
C VAL A 116 8.69 2.98 4.21
N GLU A 117 7.89 2.92 5.25
CA GLU A 117 7.84 1.79 6.18
C GLU A 117 6.92 0.69 5.59
N ALA A 118 7.45 -0.53 5.49
CA ALA A 118 6.78 -1.73 4.98
C ALA A 118 7.10 -2.97 5.85
N ALA A 119 7.22 -2.78 7.17
CA ALA A 119 7.43 -3.85 8.13
C ALA A 119 6.11 -4.61 8.44
N THR A 120 6.17 -5.56 9.38
CA THR A 120 5.03 -6.36 9.80
C THR A 120 3.85 -5.50 10.24
N GLU A 121 2.61 -5.92 9.89
CA GLU A 121 1.37 -5.22 10.23
C GLU A 121 1.05 -5.41 11.72
N ASN A 122 1.76 -4.66 12.54
CA ASN A 122 1.63 -4.63 13.99
C ASN A 122 1.79 -3.19 14.49
N ILE A 123 0.78 -2.67 15.19
CA ILE A 123 0.72 -1.27 15.60
C ILE A 123 1.88 -0.89 16.52
N ASP A 124 2.18 -1.69 17.53
CA ASP A 124 3.24 -1.36 18.51
C ASP A 124 4.61 -1.29 17.83
N LEU A 125 4.87 -2.23 16.90
CA LEU A 125 6.09 -2.22 16.10
C LEU A 125 6.18 -0.96 15.23
N LYS A 126 5.08 -0.58 14.55
CA LYS A 126 5.06 0.61 13.70
C LYS A 126 5.25 1.88 14.50
N LEU A 127 4.59 2.04 15.65
CA LEU A 127 4.80 3.19 16.54
C LEU A 127 6.27 3.31 16.98
N LYS A 128 6.90 2.18 17.35
CA LYS A 128 8.32 2.14 17.70
C LYS A 128 9.21 2.55 16.52
N ILE A 129 8.96 2.01 15.32
CA ILE A 129 9.71 2.35 14.11
C ILE A 129 9.57 3.85 13.82
N PHE A 130 8.36 4.40 13.83
CA PHE A 130 8.12 5.81 13.54
C PHE A 130 8.77 6.75 14.55
N GLY A 131 8.76 6.41 15.85
CA GLY A 131 9.51 7.16 16.86
C GLY A 131 11.03 7.15 16.61
N GLN A 132 11.59 6.05 16.11
CA GLN A 132 12.99 5.96 15.72
C GLN A 132 13.27 6.76 14.44
N LEU A 133 12.44 6.63 13.41
CA LEU A 133 12.56 7.38 12.16
C LEU A 133 12.49 8.88 12.39
N ASP A 134 11.63 9.32 13.30
CA ASP A 134 11.53 10.73 13.70
C ASP A 134 12.84 11.28 14.27
N SER A 135 13.59 10.44 14.98
CA SER A 135 14.89 10.81 15.55
C SER A 135 16.05 10.74 14.56
N PHE A 136 15.99 9.84 13.57
CA PHE A 136 17.11 9.57 12.66
C PHE A 136 17.03 10.36 11.35
N ALA A 137 15.82 10.62 10.86
CA ALA A 137 15.62 11.28 9.57
C ALA A 137 15.78 12.81 9.68
N PRO A 138 16.21 13.47 8.59
CA PRO A 138 16.26 14.93 8.52
C PRO A 138 14.88 15.56 8.81
N ALA A 139 14.86 16.80 9.31
CA ALA A 139 13.61 17.48 9.68
C ALA A 139 12.61 17.63 8.54
N HIS A 140 13.07 17.68 7.29
CA HIS A 140 12.22 17.79 6.10
C HIS A 140 11.71 16.45 5.56
N CYS A 141 12.25 15.33 6.06
CA CYS A 141 11.95 14.01 5.52
C CYS A 141 10.49 13.63 5.75
N ILE A 142 9.83 13.21 4.70
CA ILE A 142 8.48 12.65 4.75
C ILE A 142 8.56 11.20 5.24
N LEU A 143 7.71 10.85 6.20
CA LEU A 143 7.61 9.49 6.74
C LEU A 143 6.31 8.86 6.21
N ALA A 144 6.45 7.86 5.34
CA ALA A 144 5.33 7.14 4.77
C ALA A 144 5.21 5.73 5.35
N THR A 145 3.99 5.19 5.43
CA THR A 145 3.74 3.79 5.79
C THR A 145 2.94 3.07 4.71
N ASN A 146 3.30 1.82 4.46
CA ASN A 146 2.57 0.93 3.53
C ASN A 146 1.52 0.08 4.27
N THR A 147 1.08 0.49 5.44
CA THR A 147 0.02 -0.23 6.16
C THR A 147 -1.24 -0.37 5.30
N SER A 148 -1.95 -1.48 5.48
CA SER A 148 -3.22 -1.75 4.78
C SER A 148 -4.44 -1.38 5.62
N SER A 149 -4.28 -1.15 6.93
CA SER A 149 -5.43 -1.04 7.84
C SER A 149 -5.19 -0.17 9.07
N ILE A 150 -3.93 0.07 9.46
CA ILE A 150 -3.60 0.84 10.67
C ILE A 150 -3.73 2.34 10.37
N SER A 151 -4.34 3.09 11.30
CA SER A 151 -4.54 4.53 11.17
C SER A 151 -3.23 5.30 11.00
N ILE A 152 -3.15 6.08 9.93
CA ILE A 152 -2.04 6.98 9.66
C ILE A 152 -1.93 8.04 10.76
N THR A 153 -3.08 8.54 11.23
CA THR A 153 -3.18 9.51 12.32
C THR A 153 -2.58 8.96 13.62
N GLN A 154 -2.86 7.67 13.93
CA GLN A 154 -2.28 7.02 15.11
C GLN A 154 -0.76 6.85 14.99
N ILE A 155 -0.28 6.46 13.81
CA ILE A 155 1.16 6.34 13.55
C ILE A 155 1.84 7.71 13.64
N ALA A 156 1.23 8.75 13.06
CA ALA A 156 1.75 10.12 13.08
C ALA A 156 1.92 10.67 14.50
N ALA A 157 1.02 10.30 15.41
CA ALA A 157 1.07 10.72 16.82
C ALA A 157 2.31 10.20 17.57
N ALA A 158 3.02 9.20 17.04
CA ALA A 158 4.28 8.73 17.60
C ALA A 158 5.50 9.60 17.19
N THR A 159 5.30 10.66 16.40
CA THR A 159 6.36 11.54 15.89
C THR A 159 6.17 12.98 16.33
N GLN A 160 7.24 13.79 16.28
CA GLN A 160 7.18 15.24 16.51
C GLN A 160 6.85 16.01 15.22
N ARG A 161 6.65 15.30 14.10
CA ARG A 161 6.33 15.85 12.77
C ARG A 161 5.08 15.20 12.14
N PRO A 162 3.92 15.14 12.84
CA PRO A 162 2.74 14.46 12.34
C PRO A 162 2.23 15.01 11.00
N GLN A 163 2.57 16.26 10.66
CA GLN A 163 2.24 16.90 9.39
C GLN A 163 3.03 16.34 8.20
N LEU A 164 4.16 15.67 8.44
CA LEU A 164 5.01 15.00 7.44
C LEU A 164 4.78 13.50 7.36
N VAL A 165 3.75 12.97 8.04
CA VAL A 165 3.42 11.54 8.01
C VAL A 165 2.24 11.30 7.05
N ILE A 166 2.37 10.25 6.21
CA ILE A 166 1.38 9.93 5.18
C ILE A 166 1.32 8.40 4.94
N GLY A 167 0.19 7.89 4.46
CA GLY A 167 0.09 6.54 3.95
C GLY A 167 0.45 6.45 2.46
N MET A 168 1.24 5.45 2.08
CA MET A 168 1.51 5.04 0.70
C MET A 168 1.20 3.55 0.58
N HIS A 169 -0.07 3.22 0.40
CA HIS A 169 -0.52 1.84 0.32
C HIS A 169 -0.38 1.32 -1.10
N PHE A 170 0.69 0.57 -1.34
CA PHE A 170 0.96 -0.13 -2.59
C PHE A 170 0.18 -1.43 -2.66
N MET A 171 -0.21 -1.85 -3.88
CA MET A 171 -0.90 -3.11 -4.12
C MET A 171 0.08 -4.22 -4.50
N ASN A 172 -0.18 -5.42 -4.02
CA ASN A 172 0.65 -6.61 -4.30
C ASN A 172 0.21 -7.30 -5.61
N PRO A 173 1.14 -7.64 -6.53
CA PRO A 173 2.60 -7.41 -6.54
C PRO A 173 2.95 -5.97 -6.94
N VAL A 174 3.81 -5.31 -6.16
CA VAL A 174 4.11 -3.88 -6.35
C VAL A 174 4.62 -3.54 -7.77
N PRO A 175 5.53 -4.29 -8.40
CA PRO A 175 6.00 -3.97 -9.75
C PRO A 175 4.91 -4.05 -10.84
N VAL A 176 3.81 -4.79 -10.58
CA VAL A 176 2.75 -5.06 -11.56
C VAL A 176 1.55 -4.13 -11.35
N MET A 177 1.14 -3.98 -10.10
CA MET A 177 -0.05 -3.20 -9.74
C MET A 177 0.21 -1.71 -9.86
N LYS A 178 -0.67 -1.00 -10.55
CA LYS A 178 -0.50 0.42 -10.83
C LYS A 178 -0.97 1.32 -9.70
N LEU A 179 -1.96 0.90 -8.91
CA LEU A 179 -2.56 1.72 -7.87
C LEU A 179 -1.63 1.94 -6.69
N VAL A 180 -1.62 3.18 -6.19
CA VAL A 180 -1.16 3.55 -4.85
C VAL A 180 -2.25 4.38 -4.20
N GLU A 181 -2.82 3.93 -3.08
CA GLU A 181 -3.64 4.80 -2.24
C GLU A 181 -2.71 5.72 -1.45
N VAL A 182 -2.89 7.03 -1.60
CA VAL A 182 -2.18 8.06 -0.84
C VAL A 182 -3.10 8.50 0.29
N ILE A 183 -2.83 8.04 1.52
CA ILE A 183 -3.74 8.20 2.64
C ILE A 183 -3.30 9.38 3.51
N ARG A 184 -4.18 10.36 3.65
CA ARG A 184 -3.95 11.54 4.48
C ARG A 184 -4.40 11.27 5.91
N GLY A 185 -3.46 11.28 6.85
CA GLY A 185 -3.77 11.34 8.27
C GLY A 185 -4.35 12.70 8.67
N TYR A 186 -4.84 12.82 9.88
CA TYR A 186 -5.49 14.04 10.38
C TYR A 186 -4.62 15.31 10.22
N SER A 187 -3.32 15.18 10.47
CA SER A 187 -2.37 16.31 10.43
C SER A 187 -1.61 16.42 9.10
N THR A 188 -1.73 15.45 8.19
CA THR A 188 -0.98 15.46 6.92
C THR A 188 -1.29 16.71 6.10
N THR A 189 -0.27 17.49 5.73
CA THR A 189 -0.45 18.72 4.96
C THR A 189 -0.80 18.46 3.50
N ASP A 190 -1.43 19.43 2.84
CA ASP A 190 -1.73 19.37 1.39
C ASP A 190 -0.44 19.26 0.57
N GLU A 191 0.62 19.94 1.00
CA GLU A 191 1.93 19.91 0.36
C GLU A 191 2.54 18.51 0.36
N VAL A 192 2.56 17.82 1.51
CA VAL A 192 3.04 16.44 1.63
C VAL A 192 2.23 15.49 0.75
N SER A 193 0.90 15.63 0.78
CA SER A 193 0.00 14.85 -0.07
C SER A 193 0.28 15.07 -1.56
N HIS A 194 0.50 16.32 -1.98
CA HIS A 194 0.83 16.66 -3.36
C HIS A 194 2.19 16.08 -3.76
N GLN A 195 3.24 16.25 -2.95
CA GLN A 195 4.58 15.75 -3.25
C GLN A 195 4.59 14.22 -3.41
N VAL A 196 3.93 13.49 -2.51
CA VAL A 196 3.85 12.03 -2.57
C VAL A 196 3.00 11.56 -3.77
N THR A 197 1.96 12.32 -4.12
CA THR A 197 1.17 12.07 -5.33
C THR A 197 2.02 12.22 -6.59
N GLU A 198 2.77 13.30 -6.73
CA GLU A 198 3.63 13.52 -7.90
C GLU A 198 4.77 12.50 -7.97
N LEU A 199 5.38 12.16 -6.83
CA LEU A 199 6.38 11.10 -6.78
C LEU A 199 5.80 9.73 -7.20
N SER A 200 4.59 9.42 -6.75
CA SER A 200 3.91 8.18 -7.16
C SER A 200 3.68 8.11 -8.67
N LYS A 201 3.32 9.23 -9.31
CA LYS A 201 3.24 9.32 -10.78
C LYS A 201 4.60 9.14 -11.44
N ALA A 202 5.66 9.76 -10.89
CA ALA A 202 7.01 9.66 -11.42
C ALA A 202 7.55 8.22 -11.43
N ILE A 203 7.13 7.38 -10.48
CA ILE A 203 7.48 5.95 -10.46
C ILE A 203 6.49 5.07 -11.25
N GLY A 204 5.68 5.66 -12.13
CA GLY A 204 4.77 4.95 -13.03
C GLY A 204 3.51 4.40 -12.36
N LYS A 205 3.15 4.90 -11.17
CA LYS A 205 1.93 4.52 -10.47
C LYS A 205 0.78 5.49 -10.76
N ILE A 206 -0.42 5.06 -10.43
CA ILE A 206 -1.64 5.86 -10.45
C ILE A 206 -2.03 6.13 -9.00
N PRO A 207 -1.67 7.29 -8.42
CA PRO A 207 -2.04 7.64 -7.06
C PRO A 207 -3.51 8.03 -6.97
N VAL A 208 -4.17 7.58 -5.91
CA VAL A 208 -5.51 8.03 -5.52
C VAL A 208 -5.45 8.51 -4.09
N THR A 209 -5.72 9.80 -3.87
CA THR A 209 -5.71 10.40 -2.53
C THR A 209 -7.00 10.07 -1.82
N VAL A 210 -6.87 9.59 -0.57
CA VAL A 210 -7.99 9.21 0.30
C VAL A 210 -7.74 9.67 1.73
N ASN A 211 -8.78 9.70 2.56
CA ASN A 211 -8.66 10.05 3.97
C ASN A 211 -8.42 8.80 4.84
N ASP A 212 -7.81 9.02 6.00
CA ASP A 212 -7.48 7.99 7.00
C ASP A 212 -8.75 7.55 7.74
N TYR A 213 -9.39 6.51 7.20
CA TYR A 213 -10.48 5.77 7.84
C TYR A 213 -10.17 4.27 7.83
N PRO A 214 -10.72 3.47 8.76
CA PRO A 214 -10.47 2.04 8.84
C PRO A 214 -10.62 1.34 7.49
N GLY A 215 -9.55 0.65 7.03
CA GLY A 215 -9.49 -0.07 5.76
C GLY A 215 -9.42 0.81 4.52
N PHE A 216 -9.26 2.13 4.66
CA PHE A 216 -9.20 3.12 3.58
C PHE A 216 -10.36 2.95 2.59
N VAL A 217 -10.13 2.94 1.28
CA VAL A 217 -11.20 2.69 0.30
C VAL A 217 -11.20 1.24 -0.16
N ALA A 218 -10.04 0.69 -0.51
CA ALA A 218 -9.95 -0.65 -1.08
C ALA A 218 -10.52 -1.72 -0.14
N ASN A 219 -10.02 -1.81 1.08
CA ASN A 219 -10.46 -2.82 2.03
C ASN A 219 -11.87 -2.55 2.58
N LYS A 220 -12.26 -1.28 2.72
CA LYS A 220 -13.62 -0.90 3.17
C LYS A 220 -14.71 -1.39 2.22
N ILE A 221 -14.42 -1.52 0.93
CA ILE A 221 -15.36 -2.02 -0.09
C ILE A 221 -15.18 -3.53 -0.29
N LEU A 222 -13.93 -3.97 -0.47
CA LEU A 222 -13.60 -5.35 -0.82
C LEU A 222 -13.97 -6.34 0.28
N MET A 223 -13.62 -6.05 1.54
CA MET A 223 -13.83 -7.01 2.63
C MET A 223 -15.31 -7.30 2.92
N PRO A 224 -16.22 -6.31 2.97
CA PRO A 224 -17.65 -6.61 3.05
C PRO A 224 -18.17 -7.43 1.87
N MET A 225 -17.70 -7.20 0.65
CA MET A 225 -18.10 -8.00 -0.53
C MET A 225 -17.65 -9.47 -0.37
N ILE A 226 -16.41 -9.70 0.05
CA ILE A 226 -15.91 -11.06 0.34
C ILE A 226 -16.70 -11.69 1.49
N ASN A 227 -16.93 -10.96 2.57
CA ASN A 227 -17.65 -11.45 3.73
C ASN A 227 -19.10 -11.85 3.38
N GLU A 228 -19.76 -11.05 2.53
CA GLU A 228 -21.11 -11.35 2.06
C GLU A 228 -21.15 -12.61 1.19
N ALA A 229 -20.14 -12.81 0.34
CA ALA A 229 -20.01 -14.06 -0.42
C ALA A 229 -19.82 -15.27 0.50
N ILE A 230 -19.07 -15.13 1.59
CA ILE A 230 -18.89 -16.17 2.61
C ILE A 230 -20.20 -16.40 3.38
N CYS A 231 -20.96 -15.35 3.72
CA CYS A 231 -22.28 -15.48 4.34
C CYS A 231 -23.26 -16.19 3.41
N THR A 232 -23.29 -15.85 2.14
CA THR A 232 -24.11 -16.50 1.11
C THR A 232 -23.85 -18.01 1.02
N LEU A 233 -22.56 -18.42 1.12
CA LEU A 233 -22.19 -19.84 1.21
C LEU A 233 -22.64 -20.45 2.54
N TYR A 234 -22.43 -19.78 3.66
CA TYR A 234 -22.77 -20.24 5.01
C TYR A 234 -24.27 -20.46 5.19
N GLU A 235 -25.09 -19.59 4.61
CA GLU A 235 -26.54 -19.65 4.61
C GLU A 235 -27.10 -20.71 3.65
N GLY A 236 -26.24 -21.30 2.82
CA GLY A 236 -26.62 -22.35 1.87
C GLY A 236 -27.36 -21.83 0.63
N THR A 237 -27.34 -20.54 0.34
CA THR A 237 -27.95 -19.95 -0.85
C THR A 237 -27.36 -20.50 -2.13
N ALA A 238 -26.03 -20.66 -2.18
CA ALA A 238 -25.30 -21.25 -3.31
C ALA A 238 -24.01 -21.94 -2.84
N GLY A 239 -23.41 -22.78 -3.69
CA GLY A 239 -22.12 -23.38 -3.45
C GLY A 239 -20.97 -22.45 -3.85
N VAL A 240 -19.73 -22.92 -3.58
CA VAL A 240 -18.50 -22.15 -3.85
C VAL A 240 -18.36 -21.78 -5.32
N GLU A 241 -18.55 -22.77 -6.20
CA GLU A 241 -18.37 -22.59 -7.64
C GLU A 241 -19.44 -21.68 -8.24
N GLU A 242 -20.70 -21.81 -7.78
CA GLU A 242 -21.81 -21.01 -8.26
C GLU A 242 -21.63 -19.53 -7.86
N ILE A 243 -21.25 -19.24 -6.61
CA ILE A 243 -20.98 -17.85 -6.14
C ILE A 243 -19.90 -17.23 -7.00
N ASP A 244 -18.76 -17.89 -7.15
CA ASP A 244 -17.62 -17.36 -7.88
C ASP A 244 -17.94 -17.20 -9.38
N THR A 245 -18.69 -18.14 -9.97
CA THR A 245 -19.11 -18.07 -11.37
C THR A 245 -20.07 -16.91 -11.63
N ILE A 246 -21.05 -16.71 -10.76
CA ILE A 246 -22.00 -15.58 -10.87
C ILE A 246 -21.26 -14.24 -10.81
N MET A 247 -20.33 -14.09 -9.86
CA MET A 247 -19.59 -12.84 -9.72
C MET A 247 -18.63 -12.60 -10.89
N LYS A 248 -18.01 -13.64 -11.42
CA LYS A 248 -17.15 -13.52 -12.61
C LYS A 248 -17.95 -13.19 -13.88
N LEU A 249 -18.99 -13.94 -14.17
CA LEU A 249 -19.70 -13.84 -15.45
C LEU A 249 -20.81 -12.80 -15.44
N GLY A 250 -21.50 -12.66 -14.30
CA GLY A 250 -22.60 -11.71 -14.16
C GLY A 250 -22.15 -10.30 -13.77
N MET A 251 -21.11 -10.19 -12.93
CA MET A 251 -20.61 -8.90 -12.41
C MET A 251 -19.26 -8.50 -12.99
N ALA A 252 -18.74 -9.22 -13.98
CA ALA A 252 -17.46 -8.97 -14.66
C ALA A 252 -16.24 -8.90 -13.74
N HIS A 253 -16.25 -9.64 -12.64
CA HIS A 253 -15.09 -9.74 -11.77
C HIS A 253 -13.99 -10.61 -12.42
N PRO A 254 -12.72 -10.22 -12.37
CA PRO A 254 -11.65 -11.03 -12.94
C PRO A 254 -11.44 -12.35 -12.19
N MET A 255 -11.85 -12.40 -10.91
CA MET A 255 -11.77 -13.54 -10.00
C MET A 255 -13.00 -13.54 -9.10
N GLY A 256 -13.55 -14.73 -8.82
CA GLY A 256 -14.67 -14.84 -7.87
C GLY A 256 -14.24 -14.47 -6.44
N PRO A 257 -15.18 -14.01 -5.60
CA PRO A 257 -14.86 -13.49 -4.26
C PRO A 257 -14.30 -14.53 -3.30
N LEU A 258 -14.73 -15.79 -3.38
CA LEU A 258 -14.22 -16.87 -2.53
C LEU A 258 -12.81 -17.30 -2.97
N ARG A 259 -12.57 -17.36 -4.29
CA ARG A 259 -11.21 -17.57 -4.84
C ARG A 259 -10.28 -16.41 -4.48
N LEU A 260 -10.77 -15.18 -4.50
CA LEU A 260 -10.01 -13.99 -4.11
C LEU A 260 -9.68 -13.99 -2.61
N ALA A 261 -10.62 -14.42 -1.77
CA ALA A 261 -10.38 -14.60 -0.34
C ALA A 261 -9.24 -15.59 -0.06
N ASP A 262 -9.25 -16.75 -0.74
CA ASP A 262 -8.17 -17.72 -0.65
C ASP A 262 -6.82 -17.16 -1.12
N PHE A 263 -6.82 -16.40 -2.21
CA PHE A 263 -5.61 -15.75 -2.74
C PHE A 263 -5.02 -14.70 -1.79
N ILE A 264 -5.88 -13.88 -1.15
CA ILE A 264 -5.45 -12.90 -0.13
C ILE A 264 -4.97 -13.62 1.13
N GLY A 265 -5.62 -14.71 1.47
CA GLY A 265 -5.47 -15.46 2.71
C GLY A 265 -6.58 -15.15 3.71
N LEU A 266 -7.27 -16.20 4.16
CA LEU A 266 -8.46 -16.07 5.00
C LEU A 266 -8.19 -15.43 6.36
N ASP A 267 -7.01 -15.66 6.94
CA ASP A 267 -6.55 -14.98 8.15
C ASP A 267 -6.34 -13.47 7.94
N THR A 268 -5.85 -13.08 6.77
CA THR A 268 -5.71 -11.66 6.39
C THR A 268 -7.09 -11.03 6.23
N CYS A 269 -8.02 -11.69 5.53
CA CYS A 269 -9.40 -11.21 5.38
C CYS A 269 -10.07 -11.04 6.75
N LEU A 270 -9.93 -12.03 7.64
CA LEU A 270 -10.47 -11.99 8.99
C LEU A 270 -9.89 -10.82 9.81
N SER A 271 -8.57 -10.63 9.74
CA SER A 271 -7.89 -9.52 10.43
C SER A 271 -8.40 -8.16 9.98
N ILE A 272 -8.54 -7.95 8.66
CA ILE A 272 -9.03 -6.68 8.12
C ILE A 272 -10.49 -6.45 8.50
N LEU A 273 -11.36 -7.48 8.44
CA LEU A 273 -12.75 -7.36 8.89
C LEU A 273 -12.86 -6.95 10.36
N ARG A 274 -11.99 -7.49 11.23
CA ARG A 274 -11.92 -7.08 12.64
C ARG A 274 -11.53 -5.61 12.79
N VAL A 275 -10.52 -5.15 12.05
CA VAL A 275 -10.12 -3.74 12.03
C VAL A 275 -11.30 -2.84 11.58
N LEU A 276 -12.04 -3.24 10.55
CA LEU A 276 -13.22 -2.50 10.09
C LEU A 276 -14.32 -2.49 11.15
N HIS A 277 -14.61 -3.65 11.75
CA HIS A 277 -15.64 -3.81 12.77
C HIS A 277 -15.34 -2.95 14.00
N ASP A 278 -14.13 -3.06 14.54
CA ASP A 278 -13.70 -2.35 15.73
C ASP A 278 -13.60 -0.84 15.48
N GLY A 279 -13.04 -0.45 14.31
CA GLY A 279 -12.84 0.96 13.97
C GLY A 279 -14.12 1.74 13.65
N PHE A 280 -15.15 1.07 13.09
CA PHE A 280 -16.44 1.72 12.81
C PHE A 280 -17.52 1.45 13.87
N GLY A 281 -17.33 0.46 14.76
CA GLY A 281 -18.36 0.03 15.70
C GLY A 281 -19.66 -0.41 15.01
N ASN A 282 -19.58 -0.91 13.78
CA ASN A 282 -20.77 -1.23 12.98
C ASN A 282 -20.84 -2.74 12.69
N PRO A 283 -21.91 -3.43 13.10
CA PRO A 283 -22.06 -4.88 12.95
C PRO A 283 -22.03 -5.38 11.50
N LYS A 284 -22.24 -4.52 10.49
CA LYS A 284 -22.12 -4.92 9.08
C LYS A 284 -20.73 -5.40 8.69
N TYR A 285 -19.71 -5.09 9.49
CA TYR A 285 -18.33 -5.54 9.28
C TYR A 285 -17.98 -6.77 10.12
N ALA A 286 -18.93 -7.31 10.90
CA ALA A 286 -18.70 -8.52 11.69
C ALA A 286 -18.31 -9.69 10.77
N PRO A 287 -17.20 -10.41 11.06
CA PRO A 287 -16.80 -11.54 10.23
C PRO A 287 -17.82 -12.67 10.26
N CYS A 288 -18.10 -13.27 9.10
CA CYS A 288 -18.93 -14.47 9.00
C CYS A 288 -18.37 -15.60 9.91
N PRO A 289 -19.22 -16.31 10.68
CA PRO A 289 -18.75 -17.43 11.53
C PRO A 289 -18.00 -18.51 10.77
N LEU A 290 -18.36 -18.77 9.51
CA LEU A 290 -17.64 -19.70 8.65
C LEU A 290 -16.18 -19.28 8.44
N LEU A 291 -15.93 -18.00 8.14
CA LEU A 291 -14.57 -17.48 7.98
C LEU A 291 -13.74 -17.65 9.27
N VAL A 292 -14.34 -17.33 10.41
CA VAL A 292 -13.67 -17.48 11.72
C VAL A 292 -13.28 -18.94 11.95
N ASN A 293 -14.22 -19.87 11.72
CA ASN A 293 -13.99 -21.30 11.91
C ASN A 293 -12.92 -21.87 10.96
N MET A 294 -12.93 -21.45 9.68
CA MET A 294 -11.93 -21.86 8.71
C MET A 294 -10.52 -21.40 9.14
N VAL A 295 -10.39 -20.18 9.58
CA VAL A 295 -9.10 -19.65 10.07
C VAL A 295 -8.63 -20.43 11.31
N MET A 296 -9.52 -20.69 12.27
CA MET A 296 -9.21 -21.52 13.47
C MET A 296 -8.80 -22.94 13.08
N ALA A 297 -9.38 -23.50 12.03
CA ALA A 297 -9.02 -24.82 11.51
C ALA A 297 -7.73 -24.82 10.67
N GLY A 298 -7.05 -23.68 10.52
CA GLY A 298 -5.82 -23.57 9.72
C GLY A 298 -6.04 -23.61 8.20
N LYS A 299 -7.30 -23.50 7.75
CA LYS A 299 -7.65 -23.42 6.32
C LYS A 299 -7.50 -21.97 5.88
N LEU A 300 -6.29 -21.62 5.41
CA LEU A 300 -5.92 -20.22 5.19
C LEU A 300 -5.87 -19.83 3.70
N GLY A 301 -6.39 -20.68 2.82
CA GLY A 301 -6.38 -20.46 1.37
C GLY A 301 -5.13 -20.98 0.69
N ASP A 302 -4.78 -20.36 -0.45
CA ASP A 302 -3.70 -20.78 -1.35
C ASP A 302 -2.37 -20.98 -0.61
N LYS A 303 -1.97 -20.07 0.25
CA LYS A 303 -0.70 -20.11 1.00
C LYS A 303 -0.54 -21.32 1.92
N LYS A 304 -1.62 -22.03 2.24
CA LYS A 304 -1.65 -23.25 3.06
C LYS A 304 -2.22 -24.45 2.30
N GLY A 305 -2.45 -24.30 1.01
CA GLY A 305 -2.90 -25.37 0.12
C GLY A 305 -4.39 -25.68 0.19
N GLU A 306 -5.15 -25.05 1.10
CA GLU A 306 -6.59 -25.25 1.22
C GLU A 306 -7.29 -24.06 1.87
N GLY A 307 -8.44 -23.68 1.30
CA GLY A 307 -9.39 -22.71 1.79
C GLY A 307 -10.79 -23.12 1.31
N PHE A 308 -11.48 -22.26 0.54
CA PHE A 308 -12.70 -22.62 -0.19
C PHE A 308 -12.39 -23.58 -1.34
N TYR A 309 -11.16 -23.50 -1.84
CA TYR A 309 -10.61 -24.42 -2.83
C TYR A 309 -9.45 -25.22 -2.25
N ASN A 310 -9.20 -26.36 -2.87
CA ASN A 310 -8.00 -27.19 -2.64
C ASN A 310 -6.99 -26.87 -3.75
N TYR A 311 -5.74 -26.61 -3.36
CA TYR A 311 -4.63 -26.17 -4.20
C TYR A 311 -3.56 -27.25 -4.37
N ALA A 312 -3.91 -28.53 -4.29
CA ALA A 312 -3.00 -29.62 -4.62
C ALA A 312 -2.43 -29.48 -6.04
N ASP A 313 -3.24 -29.00 -6.99
CA ASP A 313 -2.80 -28.42 -8.26
C ASP A 313 -3.05 -26.91 -8.26
N PRO A 314 -2.02 -26.07 -8.04
CA PRO A 314 -2.22 -24.62 -7.99
C PRO A 314 -2.71 -24.00 -9.32
N LYS A 315 -2.54 -24.69 -10.45
CA LYS A 315 -3.01 -24.22 -11.76
C LYS A 315 -4.50 -24.49 -11.95
N ASN A 316 -5.00 -25.59 -11.39
CA ASN A 316 -6.37 -26.05 -11.54
C ASN A 316 -6.98 -26.37 -10.15
N PRO A 317 -7.19 -25.36 -9.29
CA PRO A 317 -7.77 -25.60 -7.97
C PRO A 317 -9.22 -26.09 -8.10
N VAL A 318 -9.59 -27.05 -7.26
CA VAL A 318 -10.95 -27.61 -7.18
C VAL A 318 -11.61 -27.20 -5.88
N VAL A 319 -12.95 -27.18 -5.85
CA VAL A 319 -13.69 -26.92 -4.62
C VAL A 319 -13.25 -27.85 -3.51
N ALA A 320 -12.95 -27.32 -2.32
CA ALA A 320 -12.50 -28.12 -1.17
C ALA A 320 -13.58 -29.13 -0.77
N ALA A 321 -13.16 -30.33 -0.33
CA ALA A 321 -14.07 -31.45 -0.04
C ALA A 321 -15.20 -31.10 0.94
N ALA A 322 -14.92 -30.18 1.88
CA ALA A 322 -15.92 -29.69 2.85
C ALA A 322 -17.09 -28.95 2.22
N PHE A 323 -16.95 -28.45 0.99
CA PHE A 323 -17.95 -27.65 0.28
C PHE A 323 -18.47 -28.31 -0.99
N GLN A 324 -18.03 -29.52 -1.30
CA GLN A 324 -18.59 -30.31 -2.41
C GLN A 324 -20.02 -30.72 -2.05
N ARG A 325 -20.99 -30.37 -2.92
CA ARG A 325 -22.37 -30.86 -2.77
C ARG A 325 -22.38 -32.36 -2.97
N LYS A 326 -22.99 -33.06 -2.03
CA LYS A 326 -23.26 -34.50 -2.16
C LYS A 326 -24.39 -34.75 -3.16
#